data_b8f84544c6b6379122399898ca232d37
#
_entry.id   b8f84544c6b6379122399898ca232d37
#
_cell.length_a   1.000
_cell.length_b   1.000
_cell.length_c   1.000
_cell.angle_alpha   90.00
_cell.angle_beta   90.00
_cell.angle_gamma   90.00
#
_symmetry.space_group_name_H-M   'P 1'
#
loop_
_entity.id
_entity.type
_entity.pdbx_description
1 polymer ?
#
loop_
_entity_poly.entity_id
_entity_poly.type
_entity_poly.pdbx_seq_one_letter_code
_entity_poly.pdbx_strand_id
1 'polypeptide(L)'
;MARLIHSMLRVLEEDRSVRFYAATLDLHVVERFVFDSFTLVYLAAPGETFELELTINHDRTEPYALGDGYGHLAVSVADVQAEHARISAAGYPVTPVKALEHQGRVVGQFFFLTDPDGYRIEVLQRGAPGRFL
;
A
#
# COMPACT_ATOMS: atom_id res chain seq x y z
N MET A 1 19.84 -0.27 17.87
CA MET A 1 19.34 0.43 16.66
C MET A 1 17.91 0.03 16.38
N ALA A 2 17.10 0.99 15.90
CA ALA A 2 15.70 0.70 15.57
C ALA A 2 15.59 -0.07 14.25
N ARG A 3 14.58 -0.92 14.16
CA ARG A 3 14.21 -1.63 12.94
C ARG A 3 12.77 -1.28 12.60
N LEU A 4 12.50 -0.88 11.37
CA LEU A 4 11.14 -0.64 10.90
C LEU A 4 10.41 -1.99 10.81
N ILE A 5 9.24 -2.09 11.44
CA ILE A 5 8.48 -3.35 11.51
C ILE A 5 7.10 -3.25 10.88
N HIS A 6 6.43 -2.11 10.98
CA HIS A 6 5.12 -1.90 10.33
C HIS A 6 4.84 -0.43 10.12
N SER A 7 3.86 -0.17 9.26
CA SER A 7 3.17 1.12 9.11
C SER A 7 1.68 0.87 9.32
N MET A 8 0.97 1.82 9.96
CA MET A 8 -0.44 1.63 10.32
C MET A 8 -1.34 2.60 9.56
N LEU A 9 -2.45 2.06 9.06
CA LEU A 9 -3.53 2.82 8.44
C LEU A 9 -4.84 2.53 9.19
N ARG A 10 -5.64 3.57 9.44
CA ARG A 10 -7.03 3.40 9.90
C ARG A 10 -7.93 3.21 8.70
N VAL A 11 -8.68 2.13 8.67
CA VAL A 11 -9.61 1.80 7.58
C VAL A 11 -11.02 1.63 8.13
N LEU A 12 -12.00 1.96 7.29
CA LEU A 12 -13.40 1.94 7.72
C LEU A 12 -13.97 0.52 7.74
N GLU A 13 -13.65 -0.28 6.71
CA GLU A 13 -14.22 -1.62 6.55
C GLU A 13 -13.12 -2.67 6.35
N GLU A 14 -13.00 -3.60 7.28
CA GLU A 14 -11.95 -4.62 7.28
C GLU A 14 -11.92 -5.44 5.99
N ASP A 15 -13.04 -6.07 5.63
CA ASP A 15 -13.10 -6.97 4.47
C ASP A 15 -12.77 -6.27 3.16
N ARG A 16 -13.24 -5.05 3.00
CA ARG A 16 -12.98 -4.24 1.80
C ARG A 16 -11.48 -3.97 1.64
N SER A 17 -10.82 -3.55 2.71
CA SER A 17 -9.39 -3.27 2.69
C SER A 17 -8.55 -4.52 2.54
N VAL A 18 -8.87 -5.60 3.26
CA VAL A 18 -8.16 -6.89 3.15
C VAL A 18 -8.21 -7.42 1.71
N ARG A 19 -9.39 -7.41 1.08
CA ARG A 19 -9.53 -7.85 -0.31
C ARG A 19 -8.74 -6.97 -1.28
N PHE A 20 -8.76 -5.65 -1.06
CA PHE A 20 -8.03 -4.71 -1.90
C PHE A 20 -6.53 -5.00 -1.87
N TYR A 21 -5.92 -5.09 -0.69
CA TYR A 21 -4.48 -5.30 -0.57
C TYR A 21 -4.04 -6.68 -1.05
N ALA A 22 -4.86 -7.69 -0.87
CA ALA A 22 -4.58 -9.02 -1.43
C ALA A 22 -4.62 -9.01 -2.96
N ALA A 23 -5.65 -8.41 -3.55
CA ALA A 23 -5.83 -8.40 -5.01
C ALA A 23 -4.81 -7.51 -5.73
N THR A 24 -4.41 -6.39 -5.14
CA THR A 24 -3.54 -5.41 -5.81
C THR A 24 -2.05 -5.61 -5.52
N LEU A 25 -1.69 -5.94 -4.29
CA LEU A 25 -0.30 -5.94 -3.84
C LEU A 25 0.17 -7.28 -3.27
N ASP A 26 -0.66 -8.32 -3.33
CA ASP A 26 -0.35 -9.65 -2.77
C ASP A 26 -0.02 -9.58 -1.28
N LEU A 27 -0.65 -8.65 -0.56
CA LEU A 27 -0.52 -8.54 0.89
C LEU A 27 -1.65 -9.32 1.56
N HIS A 28 -1.30 -10.33 2.33
CA HIS A 28 -2.26 -11.25 2.95
C HIS A 28 -2.20 -11.16 4.47
N VAL A 29 -3.33 -11.48 5.12
CA VAL A 29 -3.43 -11.46 6.59
C VAL A 29 -2.47 -12.49 7.18
N VAL A 30 -1.58 -12.01 8.06
CA VAL A 30 -0.65 -12.86 8.82
C VAL A 30 -1.01 -12.93 10.30
N GLU A 31 -1.74 -11.92 10.81
CA GLU A 31 -2.19 -11.91 12.20
C GLU A 31 -3.40 -10.99 12.34
N ARG A 32 -4.29 -11.28 13.31
CA ARG A 32 -5.50 -10.52 13.57
C ARG A 32 -5.86 -10.58 15.04
N PHE A 33 -6.09 -9.39 15.66
CA PHE A 33 -6.50 -9.28 17.08
C PHE A 33 -7.77 -8.47 17.19
N VAL A 34 -8.80 -9.02 17.81
CA VAL A 34 -10.06 -8.33 18.07
C VAL A 34 -10.08 -7.88 19.54
N PHE A 35 -10.14 -6.56 19.74
CA PHE A 35 -10.31 -5.94 21.06
C PHE A 35 -11.76 -5.44 21.18
N ASP A 36 -12.12 -4.93 22.35
CA ASP A 36 -13.50 -4.49 22.59
C ASP A 36 -13.93 -3.35 21.66
N SER A 37 -13.05 -2.38 21.38
CA SER A 37 -13.39 -1.18 20.62
C SER A 37 -12.72 -1.09 19.25
N PHE A 38 -11.79 -2.00 18.93
CA PHE A 38 -11.08 -1.98 17.65
C PHE A 38 -10.55 -3.38 17.31
N THR A 39 -10.20 -3.55 16.03
CA THR A 39 -9.52 -4.75 15.52
C THR A 39 -8.21 -4.32 14.87
N LEU A 40 -7.15 -5.08 15.09
CA LEU A 40 -5.87 -4.94 14.40
C LEU A 40 -5.71 -6.09 13.43
N VAL A 41 -5.35 -5.77 12.18
CA VAL A 41 -5.07 -6.76 11.13
C VAL A 41 -3.70 -6.45 10.54
N TYR A 42 -2.84 -7.45 10.49
CA TYR A 42 -1.49 -7.32 9.94
C TYR A 42 -1.41 -8.03 8.61
N LEU A 43 -0.96 -7.31 7.59
CA LEU A 43 -0.82 -7.84 6.22
C LEU A 43 0.65 -7.85 5.84
N ALA A 44 1.09 -8.90 5.15
CA ALA A 44 2.45 -8.98 4.62
C ALA A 44 2.46 -9.67 3.25
N ALA A 45 3.46 -9.36 2.44
CA ALA A 45 3.75 -10.10 1.22
C ALA A 45 4.45 -11.41 1.56
N PRO A 46 4.30 -12.46 0.75
CA PRO A 46 4.98 -13.73 0.98
C PRO A 46 6.50 -13.55 1.12
N GLY A 47 7.05 -14.06 2.23
CA GLY A 47 8.49 -14.01 2.50
C GLY A 47 9.01 -12.68 3.05
N GLU A 48 8.16 -11.67 3.17
CA GLU A 48 8.55 -10.37 3.72
C GLU A 48 8.25 -10.28 5.22
N THR A 49 9.01 -9.43 5.92
CA THR A 49 8.87 -9.25 7.38
C THR A 49 8.26 -7.91 7.78
N PHE A 50 8.27 -6.91 6.88
CA PHE A 50 7.59 -5.65 7.11
C PHE A 50 6.09 -5.83 6.91
N GLU A 51 5.29 -5.28 7.81
CA GLU A 51 3.85 -5.49 7.80
C GLU A 51 3.10 -4.18 7.60
N LEU A 52 1.96 -4.24 6.93
CA LEU A 52 0.97 -3.19 6.93
C LEU A 52 -0.05 -3.52 8.03
N GLU A 53 -0.14 -2.65 9.05
CA GLU A 53 -1.13 -2.79 10.12
C GLU A 53 -2.37 -1.98 9.76
N LEU A 54 -3.53 -2.63 9.77
CA LEU A 54 -4.82 -1.96 9.63
C LEU A 54 -5.49 -1.89 11.00
N THR A 55 -5.96 -0.69 11.36
CA THR A 55 -6.80 -0.50 12.54
C THR A 55 -8.23 -0.23 12.12
N ILE A 56 -9.16 -1.05 12.61
CA ILE A 56 -10.59 -0.89 12.39
C ILE A 56 -11.23 -0.53 13.72
N ASN A 57 -11.68 0.72 13.87
CA ASN A 57 -12.42 1.16 15.06
C ASN A 57 -13.89 0.75 14.90
N HIS A 58 -14.43 -0.04 15.86
CA HIS A 58 -15.72 -0.71 15.71
C HIS A 58 -16.90 0.24 15.62
N ASP A 59 -16.81 1.40 16.27
CA ASP A 59 -17.89 2.39 16.29
C ASP A 59 -17.77 3.46 15.21
N ARG A 60 -16.74 3.39 14.39
CA ARG A 60 -16.50 4.36 13.32
C ARG A 60 -17.37 4.05 12.10
N THR A 61 -18.18 5.03 11.68
CA THR A 61 -19.06 4.91 10.52
C THR A 61 -18.73 5.92 9.41
N GLU A 62 -18.06 7.02 9.78
CA GLU A 62 -17.73 8.09 8.85
C GLU A 62 -16.31 7.93 8.29
N PRO A 63 -16.07 8.28 7.03
CA PRO A 63 -14.72 8.25 6.46
C PRO A 63 -13.73 9.07 7.29
N TYR A 64 -12.48 8.62 7.31
CA TYR A 64 -11.40 9.36 7.99
C TYR A 64 -10.98 10.56 7.16
N ALA A 65 -10.72 11.68 7.83
CA ALA A 65 -10.08 12.84 7.22
C ALA A 65 -8.58 12.58 7.14
N LEU A 66 -8.06 12.33 5.94
CA LEU A 66 -6.64 11.96 5.79
C LEU A 66 -5.70 13.15 5.94
N GLY A 67 -6.18 14.38 5.70
CA GLY A 67 -5.37 15.58 5.82
C GLY A 67 -4.30 15.69 4.74
N ASP A 68 -3.31 16.55 4.98
CA ASP A 68 -2.24 16.84 4.04
C ASP A 68 -0.83 16.55 4.58
N GLY A 69 -0.73 16.02 5.79
CA GLY A 69 0.55 15.73 6.44
C GLY A 69 1.14 14.38 6.08
N TYR A 70 0.30 13.34 5.93
CA TYR A 70 0.75 12.03 5.52
C TYR A 70 0.92 11.97 4.01
N GLY A 71 2.06 11.44 3.55
CA GLY A 71 2.31 11.25 2.13
C GLY A 71 1.73 9.93 1.63
N HIS A 72 2.53 8.88 1.61
CA HIS A 72 2.12 7.59 1.06
C HIS A 72 2.97 6.43 1.61
N LEU A 73 2.43 5.24 1.52
CA LEU A 73 3.16 3.99 1.64
C LEU A 73 3.78 3.67 0.28
N ALA A 74 4.95 3.04 0.25
CA ALA A 74 5.59 2.63 -0.99
C ALA A 74 5.90 1.13 -0.98
N VAL A 75 5.73 0.49 -2.14
CA VAL A 75 6.09 -0.90 -2.39
C VAL A 75 6.91 -0.98 -3.67
N SER A 76 7.74 -2.02 -3.80
CA SER A 76 8.47 -2.26 -5.05
C SER A 76 7.97 -3.55 -5.70
N VAL A 77 7.94 -3.55 -7.04
CA VAL A 77 7.50 -4.69 -7.85
C VAL A 77 8.54 -5.01 -8.92
N ALA A 78 8.53 -6.25 -9.38
CA ALA A 78 9.49 -6.72 -10.38
C ALA A 78 9.28 -6.07 -11.75
N ASP A 79 8.04 -5.76 -12.12
CA ASP A 79 7.67 -5.15 -13.40
C ASP A 79 6.52 -4.18 -13.19
N VAL A 80 6.84 -2.89 -13.08
CA VAL A 80 5.87 -1.83 -12.81
C VAL A 80 4.85 -1.68 -13.93
N GLN A 81 5.24 -1.89 -15.19
CA GLN A 81 4.32 -1.79 -16.32
C GLN A 81 3.29 -2.94 -16.32
N ALA A 82 3.76 -4.16 -16.06
CA ALA A 82 2.87 -5.32 -15.97
C ALA A 82 1.89 -5.18 -14.80
N GLU A 83 2.37 -4.74 -13.64
CA GLU A 83 1.50 -4.54 -12.47
C GLU A 83 0.48 -3.42 -12.69
N HIS A 84 0.89 -2.31 -13.32
CA HIS A 84 -0.03 -1.24 -13.69
C HIS A 84 -1.14 -1.77 -14.60
N ALA A 85 -0.79 -2.52 -15.63
CA ALA A 85 -1.77 -3.08 -16.57
C ALA A 85 -2.73 -4.05 -15.86
N ARG A 86 -2.21 -4.92 -15.00
CA ARG A 86 -3.00 -5.90 -14.25
C ARG A 86 -4.00 -5.22 -13.29
N ILE A 87 -3.52 -4.28 -12.51
CA ILE A 87 -4.34 -3.58 -11.51
C ILE A 87 -5.38 -2.69 -12.18
N SER A 88 -4.99 -1.98 -13.24
CA SER A 88 -5.89 -1.15 -14.05
C SER A 88 -7.00 -1.99 -14.69
N ALA A 89 -6.65 -3.14 -15.27
CA ALA A 89 -7.61 -4.05 -15.90
C ALA A 89 -8.61 -4.63 -14.89
N ALA A 90 -8.20 -4.78 -13.63
CA ALA A 90 -9.07 -5.22 -12.53
C ALA A 90 -10.01 -4.11 -12.03
N GLY A 91 -9.88 -2.88 -12.55
CA GLY A 91 -10.76 -1.77 -12.24
C GLY A 91 -10.36 -0.92 -11.04
N TYR A 92 -9.16 -1.07 -10.51
CA TYR A 92 -8.68 -0.26 -9.39
C TYR A 92 -8.10 1.07 -9.88
N PRO A 93 -8.29 2.18 -9.11
CA PRO A 93 -7.78 3.50 -9.49
C PRO A 93 -6.26 3.54 -9.48
N VAL A 94 -5.65 3.84 -10.64
CA VAL A 94 -4.20 3.98 -10.78
C VAL A 94 -3.89 5.23 -11.59
N THR A 95 -2.73 5.86 -11.29
CA THR A 95 -2.18 6.93 -12.12
C THR A 95 -1.35 6.32 -13.25
N PRO A 96 -1.05 7.07 -14.32
CA PRO A 96 -0.10 6.60 -15.35
C PRO A 96 1.27 6.32 -14.75
N VAL A 97 1.99 5.35 -15.34
CA VAL A 97 3.39 5.11 -14.99
C VAL A 97 4.24 6.29 -15.41
N LYS A 98 5.08 6.77 -14.50
CA LYS A 98 6.00 7.89 -14.73
C LYS A 98 7.40 7.53 -14.30
N ALA A 99 8.39 8.19 -14.91
CA ALA A 99 9.78 8.16 -14.47
C ALA A 99 10.04 9.36 -13.55
N LEU A 100 10.77 9.11 -12.47
CA LEU A 100 11.32 10.16 -11.63
C LEU A 100 12.75 10.39 -12.06
N GLU A 101 13.03 11.60 -12.57
CA GLU A 101 14.35 11.96 -13.06
C GLU A 101 14.98 13.03 -12.16
N HIS A 102 16.28 12.90 -11.97
CA HIS A 102 17.08 13.86 -11.23
C HIS A 102 18.41 14.07 -11.97
N GLN A 103 18.64 15.31 -12.43
CA GLN A 103 19.87 15.68 -13.15
C GLN A 103 20.18 14.74 -14.32
N GLY A 104 19.15 14.43 -15.13
CA GLY A 104 19.29 13.59 -16.31
C GLY A 104 19.35 12.08 -16.03
N ARG A 105 19.20 11.66 -14.75
CA ARG A 105 19.19 10.25 -14.34
C ARG A 105 17.79 9.81 -13.93
N VAL A 106 17.38 8.63 -14.36
CA VAL A 106 16.17 7.98 -13.82
C VAL A 106 16.49 7.40 -12.44
N VAL A 107 15.82 7.89 -11.41
CA VAL A 107 15.97 7.38 -10.04
C VAL A 107 14.86 6.42 -9.66
N GLY A 108 13.78 6.36 -10.44
CA GLY A 108 12.70 5.40 -10.25
C GLY A 108 11.65 5.50 -11.35
N GLN A 109 10.87 4.43 -11.49
CA GLN A 109 9.62 4.41 -12.27
C GLN A 109 8.50 3.98 -11.35
N PHE A 110 7.36 4.62 -11.44
CA PHE A 110 6.29 4.43 -10.45
C PHE A 110 4.92 4.79 -11.02
N PHE A 111 3.90 4.30 -10.34
CA PHE A 111 2.53 4.82 -10.40
C PHE A 111 1.96 4.85 -8.98
N PHE A 112 0.84 5.56 -8.81
CA PHE A 112 0.10 5.57 -7.57
C PHE A 112 -1.17 4.76 -7.69
N LEU A 113 -1.45 3.98 -6.66
CA LEU A 113 -2.67 3.23 -6.43
C LEU A 113 -3.41 3.88 -5.26
N THR A 114 -4.73 3.98 -5.33
CA THR A 114 -5.55 4.53 -4.24
C THR A 114 -6.38 3.42 -3.61
N ASP A 115 -6.28 3.28 -2.30
CA ASP A 115 -7.04 2.28 -1.56
C ASP A 115 -8.50 2.72 -1.31
N PRO A 116 -9.37 1.83 -0.80
CA PRO A 116 -10.79 2.17 -0.59
C PRO A 116 -11.05 3.31 0.39
N ASP A 117 -10.11 3.63 1.26
CA ASP A 117 -10.23 4.75 2.22
C ASP A 117 -9.58 6.03 1.71
N GLY A 118 -8.97 6.01 0.54
CA GLY A 118 -8.32 7.16 -0.08
C GLY A 118 -6.81 7.24 0.15
N TYR A 119 -6.21 6.29 0.85
CA TYR A 119 -4.76 6.26 1.01
C TYR A 119 -4.07 5.95 -0.31
N ARG A 120 -3.00 6.68 -0.59
CA ARG A 120 -2.20 6.47 -1.79
C ARG A 120 -1.04 5.53 -1.50
N ILE A 121 -0.80 4.63 -2.43
CA ILE A 121 0.34 3.71 -2.38
C ILE A 121 1.18 3.95 -3.64
N GLU A 122 2.46 4.24 -3.47
CA GLU A 122 3.40 4.35 -4.57
C GLU A 122 3.92 2.96 -4.91
N VAL A 123 3.74 2.54 -6.16
CA VAL A 123 4.22 1.26 -6.67
C VAL A 123 5.43 1.55 -7.56
N LEU A 124 6.60 1.07 -7.15
CA LEU A 124 7.89 1.41 -7.74
C LEU A 124 8.53 0.21 -8.44
N GLN A 125 9.21 0.49 -9.54
CA GLN A 125 10.05 -0.51 -10.22
C GLN A 125 11.22 -0.90 -9.31
N ARG A 126 11.37 -2.20 -9.08
CA ARG A 126 12.50 -2.74 -8.33
C ARG A 126 13.73 -2.79 -9.21
N GLY A 127 14.89 -2.42 -8.64
CA GLY A 127 16.17 -2.58 -9.27
C GLY A 127 16.56 -1.45 -10.23
N ALA A 128 17.69 -1.65 -10.91
CA ALA A 128 18.26 -0.68 -11.85
C ALA A 128 17.31 -0.40 -13.02
N PRO A 129 17.32 0.86 -13.58
CA PRO A 129 18.25 1.96 -13.27
C PRO A 129 17.90 2.73 -11.99
N GLY A 130 16.78 2.49 -11.37
CA GLY A 130 16.36 3.15 -10.13
C GLY A 130 17.09 2.61 -8.90
N ARG A 131 16.78 3.22 -7.75
CA ARG A 131 17.43 2.90 -6.48
C ARG A 131 16.60 1.96 -5.58
N PHE A 132 15.38 1.64 -5.96
CA PHE A 132 14.45 0.94 -5.06
C PHE A 132 14.63 -0.58 -5.12
N LEU A 133 14.57 -1.22 -3.94
CA LEU A 133 14.78 -2.66 -3.78
C LEU A 133 13.47 -3.44 -3.73
#